data_b1f54e4812c764492c45f381184c95d0
#
_entry.id   b1f54e4812c764492c45f381184c95d0
#
_cell.length_a   1.000
_cell.length_b   1.000
_cell.length_c   1.000
_cell.angle_alpha   90.00
_cell.angle_beta   90.00
_cell.angle_gamma   90.00
#
_symmetry.space_group_name_H-M   'P 1'
#
loop_
_entity.id
_entity.type
_entity.pdbx_description
1 polymer ?
#
loop_
_entity_poly.entity_id
_entity_poly.type
_entity_poly.pdbx_seq_one_letter_code
_entity_poly.pdbx_strand_id
1 'polypeptide(L)'
;MQWQIDILTVSIMGEEDTNSNPKVWEAVAMADHFEKIQKLPDKINGVPNFRRVPGYKVYCCGQPTIAGFEAALEKVCGTIYPKDGKIIWLNMRQEPIVYVDGNPMCARPPNKIGEYAELGNVTAEDLDTDEKEFLRVVNSRIKNADGKLEYVDVDKKKHTVEAKKVITLSKVVENLKTKYPNLVHIRVPICNSASPLEKDYDTICNALVGTGVSSPIIVNCQVGLSRSTTGCIAACMFKEFQLGASFEGLVETVPGKYWIKKIS
;
A
#
# COMPACT_ATOMS: atom_id res chain seq x y z
N MET A 1 -18.71 -13.19 -27.25
CA MET A 1 -18.57 -14.34 -26.36
C MET A 1 -18.77 -13.79 -24.95
N GLN A 2 -19.98 -14.03 -24.41
CA GLN A 2 -20.44 -13.46 -23.14
C GLN A 2 -19.84 -14.31 -22.01
N TRP A 3 -19.00 -13.71 -21.18
CA TRP A 3 -18.39 -14.40 -20.04
C TRP A 3 -19.40 -14.44 -18.89
N GLN A 4 -20.00 -15.58 -18.68
CA GLN A 4 -20.79 -15.86 -17.50
C GLN A 4 -19.81 -16.22 -16.37
N ILE A 5 -19.69 -15.32 -15.40
CA ILE A 5 -18.99 -15.60 -14.15
C ILE A 5 -20.03 -16.26 -13.24
N ASP A 6 -19.86 -17.54 -12.96
CA ASP A 6 -20.65 -18.22 -11.95
C ASP A 6 -20.29 -17.62 -10.58
N ILE A 7 -21.12 -16.70 -10.14
CA ILE A 7 -21.04 -16.08 -8.82
C ILE A 7 -21.67 -17.08 -7.84
N LEU A 8 -20.86 -17.77 -7.06
CA LEU A 8 -21.33 -18.49 -5.88
C LEU A 8 -21.74 -17.44 -4.84
N THR A 9 -23.01 -17.07 -4.87
CA THR A 9 -23.64 -16.19 -3.88
C THR A 9 -23.75 -16.96 -2.57
N VAL A 10 -22.88 -16.67 -1.62
CA VAL A 10 -23.08 -17.11 -0.24
C VAL A 10 -24.00 -16.09 0.42
N SER A 11 -25.30 -16.39 0.46
CA SER A 11 -26.25 -15.64 1.28
C SER A 11 -25.92 -15.85 2.74
N ILE A 12 -25.25 -14.88 3.35
CA ILE A 12 -25.18 -14.76 4.80
C ILE A 12 -26.47 -14.03 5.19
N MET A 13 -27.45 -14.73 5.74
CA MET A 13 -28.60 -14.11 6.40
C MET A 13 -28.12 -13.46 7.70
N GLY A 14 -27.75 -12.20 7.60
CA GLY A 14 -27.58 -11.26 8.69
C GLY A 14 -28.48 -10.07 8.38
N GLU A 15 -29.20 -9.56 9.35
CA GLU A 15 -30.17 -8.47 9.25
C GLU A 15 -29.63 -7.30 8.42
N GLU A 16 -30.44 -6.84 7.47
CA GLU A 16 -30.17 -5.68 6.62
C GLU A 16 -30.05 -4.41 7.46
N ASP A 17 -28.82 -4.00 7.69
CA ASP A 17 -28.53 -2.63 8.10
C ASP A 17 -28.55 -1.76 6.83
N THR A 18 -29.69 -1.09 6.58
CA THR A 18 -30.01 -0.36 5.34
C THR A 18 -29.19 0.91 5.14
N ASN A 19 -28.11 1.11 5.88
CA ASN A 19 -27.24 2.31 5.81
C ASN A 19 -25.76 2.03 5.52
N SER A 20 -25.39 0.79 5.19
CA SER A 20 -24.04 0.48 4.75
C SER A 20 -23.96 0.57 3.22
N ASN A 21 -23.07 1.45 2.71
CA ASN A 21 -22.57 1.41 1.34
C ASN A 21 -22.38 -0.06 0.91
N PRO A 22 -22.75 -0.48 -0.33
CA PRO A 22 -22.58 -1.85 -0.78
C PRO A 22 -21.09 -2.19 -0.83
N LYS A 23 -20.54 -2.50 0.33
CA LYS A 23 -19.15 -2.87 0.51
C LYS A 23 -18.97 -4.35 0.19
N VAL A 24 -18.44 -4.62 -0.99
CA VAL A 24 -17.24 -5.44 -1.21
C VAL A 24 -17.34 -6.94 -0.95
N TRP A 25 -18.45 -7.54 -0.62
CA TRP A 25 -18.44 -8.96 -0.18
C TRP A 25 -18.47 -9.99 -1.33
N GLU A 26 -18.56 -9.50 -2.56
CA GLU A 26 -18.36 -10.30 -3.78
C GLU A 26 -16.96 -10.12 -4.38
N ALA A 27 -16.02 -9.49 -3.64
CA ALA A 27 -14.72 -9.14 -4.17
C ALA A 27 -13.95 -10.36 -4.72
N VAL A 28 -13.37 -10.21 -5.89
CA VAL A 28 -12.44 -11.18 -6.46
C VAL A 28 -11.06 -10.92 -5.89
N ALA A 29 -10.33 -11.96 -5.51
CA ALA A 29 -8.93 -11.85 -5.15
C ALA A 29 -8.11 -11.62 -6.43
N MET A 30 -7.31 -10.55 -6.45
CA MET A 30 -6.41 -10.25 -7.56
C MET A 30 -4.96 -10.20 -7.07
N ALA A 31 -4.07 -10.88 -7.78
CA ALA A 31 -2.64 -10.80 -7.52
C ALA A 31 -2.16 -9.34 -7.61
N ASP A 32 -1.40 -8.91 -6.62
CA ASP A 32 -1.06 -7.51 -6.42
C ASP A 32 0.44 -7.25 -6.51
N HIS A 33 1.02 -7.66 -7.63
CA HIS A 33 2.44 -7.51 -7.90
C HIS A 33 2.65 -6.90 -9.30
N PHE A 34 2.93 -5.59 -9.37
CA PHE A 34 3.02 -4.83 -10.61
C PHE A 34 4.44 -4.34 -10.87
N GLU A 35 5.26 -5.10 -11.57
CA GLU A 35 6.55 -4.65 -12.09
C GLU A 35 6.38 -3.89 -13.41
N LYS A 36 6.48 -2.57 -13.38
CA LYS A 36 6.34 -1.69 -14.56
C LYS A 36 7.68 -1.15 -15.06
N ILE A 37 8.66 -1.00 -14.19
CA ILE A 37 9.98 -0.47 -14.55
C ILE A 37 10.96 -1.63 -14.75
N GLN A 38 11.39 -1.81 -15.98
CA GLN A 38 12.28 -2.94 -16.34
C GLN A 38 13.73 -2.72 -15.91
N LYS A 39 14.22 -1.46 -15.96
CA LYS A 39 15.61 -1.11 -15.63
C LYS A 39 15.66 -0.25 -14.38
N LEU A 40 15.90 -0.87 -13.24
CA LEU A 40 16.13 -0.19 -11.97
C LEU A 40 17.52 -0.56 -11.45
N PRO A 41 18.31 0.41 -10.97
CA PRO A 41 19.67 0.15 -10.46
C PRO A 41 19.68 -0.74 -9.23
N ASP A 42 18.61 -0.71 -8.43
CA ASP A 42 18.48 -1.38 -7.13
C ASP A 42 17.28 -2.33 -7.10
N LYS A 43 17.11 -3.15 -8.14
CA LYS A 43 15.99 -4.12 -8.15
C LYS A 43 16.05 -5.05 -6.94
N ILE A 44 14.94 -5.16 -6.22
CA ILE A 44 14.76 -6.11 -5.10
C ILE A 44 13.66 -7.08 -5.49
N ASN A 45 13.95 -8.38 -5.39
CA ASN A 45 12.95 -9.41 -5.65
C ASN A 45 11.79 -9.30 -4.65
N GLY A 46 10.56 -9.40 -5.13
CA GLY A 46 9.36 -9.24 -4.31
C GLY A 46 9.03 -7.79 -3.91
N VAL A 47 9.75 -6.79 -4.43
CA VAL A 47 9.49 -5.36 -4.21
C VAL A 47 9.37 -4.63 -5.54
N PRO A 48 8.17 -4.53 -6.11
CA PRO A 48 7.97 -3.91 -7.40
C PRO A 48 8.45 -2.46 -7.42
N ASN A 49 9.15 -2.09 -8.50
CA ASN A 49 9.53 -0.71 -8.77
C ASN A 49 10.31 -0.01 -7.63
N PHE A 50 11.06 -0.78 -6.84
CA PHE A 50 11.89 -0.25 -5.76
C PHE A 50 12.96 0.69 -6.29
N ARG A 51 13.05 1.89 -5.71
CA ARG A 51 14.03 2.90 -6.07
C ARG A 51 14.29 3.86 -4.93
N ARG A 52 15.50 4.38 -4.88
CA ARG A 52 15.91 5.45 -3.96
C ARG A 52 15.76 6.81 -4.62
N VAL A 53 15.35 7.82 -3.87
CA VAL A 53 15.43 9.22 -4.30
C VAL A 53 16.91 9.66 -4.17
N PRO A 54 17.54 10.16 -5.26
CA PRO A 54 18.92 10.61 -5.21
C PRO A 54 19.15 11.66 -4.12
N GLY A 55 20.22 11.54 -3.35
CA GLY A 55 20.57 12.46 -2.26
C GLY A 55 19.86 12.19 -0.92
N TYR A 56 18.76 11.42 -0.90
CA TYR A 56 17.96 11.18 0.31
C TYR A 56 17.95 9.71 0.72
N LYS A 57 17.67 9.46 2.02
CA LYS A 57 17.25 8.14 2.51
C LYS A 57 15.74 7.98 2.39
N VAL A 58 15.19 8.27 1.22
CA VAL A 58 13.78 8.13 0.86
C VAL A 58 13.68 7.15 -0.30
N TYR A 59 12.76 6.21 -0.18
CA TYR A 59 12.61 5.09 -1.10
C TYR A 59 11.15 4.96 -1.54
N CYS A 60 10.94 4.63 -2.80
CA CYS A 60 9.61 4.32 -3.37
C CYS A 60 9.53 2.85 -3.76
N CYS A 61 8.36 2.24 -3.59
CA CYS A 61 8.08 0.91 -4.16
C CYS A 61 6.58 0.66 -4.38
N GLY A 62 6.27 -0.42 -5.09
CA GLY A 62 4.95 -1.02 -5.13
C GLY A 62 4.68 -1.86 -3.88
N GLN A 63 3.55 -2.58 -3.87
CA GLN A 63 3.20 -3.44 -2.75
C GLN A 63 4.15 -4.64 -2.68
N PRO A 64 4.94 -4.80 -1.60
CA PRO A 64 5.89 -5.90 -1.51
C PRO A 64 5.20 -7.23 -1.14
N THR A 65 5.84 -8.35 -1.50
CA THR A 65 5.61 -9.64 -0.84
C THR A 65 6.12 -9.59 0.61
N ILE A 66 5.80 -10.57 1.45
CA ILE A 66 6.34 -10.63 2.83
C ILE A 66 7.87 -10.70 2.81
N ALA A 67 8.45 -11.56 1.97
CA ALA A 67 9.90 -11.63 1.80
C ALA A 67 10.47 -10.32 1.22
N GLY A 68 9.72 -9.65 0.34
CA GLY A 68 10.07 -8.35 -0.20
C GLY A 68 10.14 -7.25 0.86
N PHE A 69 9.23 -7.24 1.84
CA PHE A 69 9.33 -6.32 2.98
C PHE A 69 10.65 -6.48 3.73
N GLU A 70 11.02 -7.72 4.06
CA GLU A 70 12.27 -8.00 4.76
C GLU A 70 13.48 -7.56 3.92
N ALA A 71 13.51 -7.94 2.64
CA ALA A 71 14.59 -7.58 1.74
C ALA A 71 14.73 -6.06 1.56
N ALA A 72 13.61 -5.31 1.50
CA ALA A 72 13.63 -3.86 1.44
C ALA A 72 14.17 -3.26 2.74
N LEU A 73 13.74 -3.75 3.90
CA LEU A 73 14.23 -3.30 5.21
C LEU A 73 15.73 -3.59 5.36
N GLU A 74 16.19 -4.76 4.99
CA GLU A 74 17.63 -5.12 5.01
C GLU A 74 18.45 -4.21 4.09
N LYS A 75 17.98 -3.94 2.87
CA LYS A 75 18.64 -3.04 1.92
C LYS A 75 18.73 -1.61 2.44
N VAL A 76 17.67 -1.12 3.08
CA VAL A 76 17.54 0.27 3.55
C VAL A 76 18.32 0.51 4.83
N CYS A 77 18.33 -0.47 5.74
CA CYS A 77 19.04 -0.39 7.01
C CYS A 77 20.54 -0.68 6.86
N GLY A 78 20.96 -1.44 5.84
CA GLY A 78 22.33 -1.94 5.69
C GLY A 78 22.70 -2.90 6.81
N THR A 79 24.04 -3.11 6.99
CA THR A 79 24.58 -3.95 8.05
C THR A 79 24.51 -3.30 9.43
N ILE A 80 24.29 -1.98 9.50
CA ILE A 80 24.18 -1.23 10.76
C ILE A 80 22.73 -0.82 10.92
N TYR A 81 21.98 -1.63 11.65
CA TYR A 81 20.65 -1.28 12.11
C TYR A 81 20.76 -0.07 13.04
N PRO A 82 20.13 1.07 12.76
CA PRO A 82 20.18 2.20 13.67
C PRO A 82 19.51 1.78 14.98
N LYS A 83 20.31 1.54 16.01
CA LYS A 83 19.80 1.09 17.32
C LYS A 83 18.77 2.06 17.91
N ASP A 84 18.88 3.35 17.54
CA ASP A 84 18.07 4.44 18.09
C ASP A 84 17.26 5.20 17.01
N GLY A 85 17.34 4.78 15.75
CA GLY A 85 16.69 5.46 14.63
C GLY A 85 15.41 4.76 14.18
N LYS A 86 14.30 5.52 14.06
CA LYS A 86 13.06 5.02 13.47
C LYS A 86 13.24 4.72 11.98
N ILE A 87 12.63 3.63 11.51
CA ILE A 87 12.41 3.33 10.09
C ILE A 87 10.95 3.64 9.82
N ILE A 88 10.69 4.59 8.95
CA ILE A 88 9.31 4.97 8.62
C ILE A 88 8.88 4.26 7.34
N TRP A 89 7.76 3.56 7.42
CA TRP A 89 7.11 2.97 6.25
C TRP A 89 5.73 3.60 6.06
N LEU A 90 5.58 4.42 5.02
CA LEU A 90 4.33 5.07 4.65
C LEU A 90 3.63 4.22 3.58
N ASN A 91 2.48 3.65 3.89
CA ASN A 91 1.67 2.92 2.95
C ASN A 91 0.51 3.80 2.47
N MET A 92 0.60 4.27 1.23
CA MET A 92 -0.36 5.21 0.62
C MET A 92 -1.49 4.52 -0.14
N ARG A 93 -1.84 3.30 0.28
CA ARG A 93 -2.90 2.51 -0.36
C ARG A 93 -4.22 2.69 0.36
N GLN A 94 -5.28 2.77 -0.43
CA GLN A 94 -6.65 2.68 0.03
C GLN A 94 -7.25 1.27 -0.19
N GLU A 95 -6.67 0.48 -1.10
CA GLU A 95 -7.21 -0.83 -1.45
C GLU A 95 -6.93 -1.87 -0.35
N PRO A 96 -7.97 -2.61 0.14
CA PRO A 96 -7.78 -3.71 1.07
C PRO A 96 -6.94 -4.84 0.48
N ILE A 97 -6.02 -5.39 1.27
CA ILE A 97 -5.14 -6.48 0.86
C ILE A 97 -5.06 -7.57 1.92
N VAL A 98 -4.85 -8.80 1.45
CA VAL A 98 -4.42 -9.93 2.29
C VAL A 98 -3.20 -10.57 1.65
N TYR A 99 -2.47 -11.36 2.44
CA TYR A 99 -1.32 -12.11 1.96
C TYR A 99 -1.64 -13.60 1.94
N VAL A 100 -1.61 -14.18 0.75
CA VAL A 100 -1.76 -15.62 0.54
C VAL A 100 -0.38 -16.21 0.32
N ASP A 101 0.07 -17.07 1.23
CA ASP A 101 1.41 -17.66 1.22
C ASP A 101 2.54 -16.66 0.93
N GLY A 102 2.41 -15.47 1.53
CA GLY A 102 3.40 -14.40 1.45
C GLY A 102 3.22 -13.45 0.25
N ASN A 103 2.29 -13.72 -0.67
CA ASN A 103 2.02 -12.88 -1.83
C ASN A 103 0.81 -11.98 -1.58
N PRO A 104 0.90 -10.67 -1.90
CA PRO A 104 -0.21 -9.77 -1.71
C PRO A 104 -1.32 -10.03 -2.74
N MET A 105 -2.55 -10.04 -2.26
CA MET A 105 -3.78 -10.10 -3.05
C MET A 105 -4.68 -8.94 -2.66
N CYS A 106 -5.17 -8.17 -3.62
CA CYS A 106 -6.12 -7.09 -3.37
C CYS A 106 -7.56 -7.50 -3.69
N ALA A 107 -8.50 -6.88 -3.00
CA ALA A 107 -9.93 -7.00 -3.28
C ALA A 107 -10.28 -6.18 -4.53
N ARG A 108 -11.01 -6.79 -5.48
CA ARG A 108 -11.50 -6.15 -6.70
C ARG A 108 -12.99 -6.37 -6.89
N PRO A 109 -13.74 -5.38 -7.41
CA PRO A 109 -15.13 -5.59 -7.78
C PRO A 109 -15.23 -6.68 -8.86
N PRO A 110 -16.13 -7.68 -8.72
CA PRO A 110 -16.21 -8.81 -9.64
C PRO A 110 -16.55 -8.39 -11.08
N ASN A 111 -17.37 -7.35 -11.22
CA ASN A 111 -17.81 -6.84 -12.53
C ASN A 111 -16.83 -5.83 -13.15
N LYS A 112 -15.81 -5.38 -12.38
CA LYS A 112 -14.86 -4.33 -12.75
C LYS A 112 -13.44 -4.64 -12.25
N ILE A 113 -12.95 -5.83 -12.52
CA ILE A 113 -11.64 -6.33 -12.04
C ILE A 113 -10.48 -5.36 -12.36
N GLY A 114 -10.59 -4.60 -13.46
CA GLY A 114 -9.60 -3.59 -13.85
C GLY A 114 -9.72 -2.28 -13.09
N GLU A 115 -10.79 -2.06 -12.35
CA GLU A 115 -11.04 -0.83 -11.61
C GLU A 115 -10.79 -1.04 -10.12
N TYR A 116 -10.56 0.06 -9.42
CA TYR A 116 -10.43 0.07 -7.96
C TYR A 116 -11.81 0.18 -7.33
N ALA A 117 -12.01 -0.44 -6.18
CA ALA A 117 -13.18 -0.15 -5.38
C ALA A 117 -13.08 1.32 -4.91
N GLU A 118 -14.07 2.13 -5.23
CA GLU A 118 -14.17 3.50 -4.71
C GLU A 118 -14.72 3.41 -3.28
N LEU A 119 -13.83 3.46 -2.31
CA LEU A 119 -14.18 3.35 -0.90
C LEU A 119 -14.50 4.72 -0.25
N GLY A 120 -14.46 5.80 -1.02
CA GLY A 120 -14.66 7.16 -0.50
C GLY A 120 -13.53 7.58 0.47
N ASN A 121 -13.88 8.34 1.51
CA ASN A 121 -12.93 8.76 2.54
C ASN A 121 -12.83 7.67 3.61
N VAL A 122 -11.89 6.75 3.48
CA VAL A 122 -11.61 5.71 4.47
C VAL A 122 -10.44 6.11 5.36
N THR A 123 -10.51 5.68 6.61
CA THR A 123 -9.41 5.80 7.59
C THR A 123 -8.51 4.57 7.56
N ALA A 124 -7.42 4.60 8.29
CA ALA A 124 -6.56 3.42 8.47
C ALA A 124 -7.29 2.29 9.20
N GLU A 125 -8.14 2.64 10.16
CA GLU A 125 -8.98 1.71 10.95
C GLU A 125 -10.06 1.06 10.09
N ASP A 126 -10.69 1.82 9.18
CA ASP A 126 -11.64 1.28 8.21
C ASP A 126 -10.97 0.23 7.33
N LEU A 127 -9.76 0.53 6.82
CA LEU A 127 -8.99 -0.42 6.02
C LEU A 127 -8.62 -1.69 6.78
N ASP A 128 -8.24 -1.58 8.04
CA ASP A 128 -7.95 -2.74 8.88
C ASP A 128 -9.19 -3.62 9.07
N THR A 129 -10.38 -3.00 9.15
CA THR A 129 -11.66 -3.69 9.21
C THR A 129 -12.00 -4.36 7.89
N ASP A 130 -11.87 -3.64 6.78
CA ASP A 130 -12.11 -4.18 5.44
C ASP A 130 -11.16 -5.34 5.11
N GLU A 131 -9.88 -5.27 5.51
CA GLU A 131 -8.92 -6.37 5.33
C GLU A 131 -9.26 -7.61 6.17
N LYS A 132 -9.75 -7.44 7.40
CA LYS A 132 -10.22 -8.57 8.22
C LYS A 132 -11.41 -9.27 7.57
N GLU A 133 -12.31 -8.51 6.99
CA GLU A 133 -13.46 -9.08 6.31
C GLU A 133 -13.03 -9.73 4.98
N PHE A 134 -12.17 -9.10 4.19
CA PHE A 134 -11.61 -9.73 3.00
C PHE A 134 -10.88 -11.03 3.33
N LEU A 135 -10.16 -11.08 4.46
CA LEU A 135 -9.55 -12.30 5.00
C LEU A 135 -10.59 -13.40 5.23
N ARG A 136 -11.76 -13.07 5.83
CA ARG A 136 -12.84 -14.04 6.05
C ARG A 136 -13.40 -14.58 4.74
N VAL A 137 -13.63 -13.71 3.77
CA VAL A 137 -14.10 -14.10 2.42
C VAL A 137 -13.11 -15.04 1.75
N VAL A 138 -11.82 -14.70 1.74
CA VAL A 138 -10.78 -15.54 1.14
C VAL A 138 -10.67 -16.88 1.84
N ASN A 139 -10.67 -16.92 3.18
CA ASN A 139 -10.63 -18.17 3.93
C ASN A 139 -11.86 -19.05 3.70
N SER A 140 -13.05 -18.46 3.59
CA SER A 140 -14.27 -19.20 3.27
C SER A 140 -14.18 -19.86 1.89
N ARG A 141 -13.67 -19.14 0.89
CA ARG A 141 -13.47 -19.68 -0.47
C ARG A 141 -12.48 -20.84 -0.47
N ILE A 142 -11.35 -20.68 0.21
CA ILE A 142 -10.32 -21.73 0.35
C ILE A 142 -10.94 -22.98 0.99
N LYS A 143 -11.70 -22.80 2.07
CA LYS A 143 -12.39 -23.91 2.76
C LYS A 143 -13.39 -24.63 1.85
N ASN A 144 -14.15 -23.90 1.06
CA ASN A 144 -15.18 -24.46 0.17
C ASN A 144 -14.59 -25.09 -1.10
N ALA A 145 -13.32 -24.84 -1.41
CA ALA A 145 -12.61 -25.34 -2.58
C ALA A 145 -11.42 -26.26 -2.21
N ASP A 146 -11.56 -27.03 -1.13
CA ASP A 146 -10.58 -28.03 -0.68
C ASP A 146 -9.13 -27.48 -0.60
N GLY A 147 -8.97 -26.30 0.00
CA GLY A 147 -7.65 -25.68 0.19
C GLY A 147 -7.15 -24.86 -0.99
N LYS A 148 -7.98 -24.65 -2.02
CA LYS A 148 -7.61 -23.90 -3.22
C LYS A 148 -8.24 -22.52 -3.23
N LEU A 149 -7.51 -21.55 -3.79
CA LEU A 149 -8.00 -20.21 -4.05
C LEU A 149 -7.95 -19.90 -5.53
N GLU A 150 -9.10 -19.54 -6.10
CA GLU A 150 -9.15 -18.89 -7.41
C GLU A 150 -8.82 -17.39 -7.26
N TYR A 151 -7.94 -16.89 -8.11
CA TYR A 151 -7.61 -15.47 -8.19
C TYR A 151 -7.39 -15.03 -9.63
N VAL A 152 -7.29 -13.73 -9.85
CA VAL A 152 -7.00 -13.14 -11.15
C VAL A 152 -5.62 -12.47 -11.10
N ASP A 153 -4.81 -12.64 -12.12
CA ASP A 153 -3.52 -11.96 -12.23
C ASP A 153 -3.65 -10.52 -12.77
N VAL A 154 -2.52 -9.84 -12.89
CA VAL A 154 -2.45 -8.46 -13.41
C VAL A 154 -2.87 -8.34 -14.87
N ASP A 155 -2.83 -9.44 -15.64
CA ASP A 155 -3.29 -9.54 -17.03
C ASP A 155 -4.75 -9.98 -17.13
N LYS A 156 -5.46 -10.07 -15.99
CA LYS A 156 -6.86 -10.50 -15.86
C LYS A 156 -7.09 -11.96 -16.22
N LYS A 157 -6.06 -12.81 -16.13
CA LYS A 157 -6.19 -14.26 -16.31
C LYS A 157 -6.53 -14.92 -14.98
N LYS A 158 -7.43 -15.90 -15.03
CA LYS A 158 -7.79 -16.72 -13.88
C LYS A 158 -6.72 -17.75 -13.58
N HIS A 159 -6.43 -17.91 -12.30
CA HIS A 159 -5.50 -18.90 -11.78
C HIS A 159 -6.09 -19.56 -10.54
N THR A 160 -5.58 -20.74 -10.23
CA THR A 160 -5.91 -21.46 -8.99
C THR A 160 -4.60 -21.82 -8.29
N VAL A 161 -4.52 -21.57 -7.01
CA VAL A 161 -3.36 -21.90 -6.17
C VAL A 161 -3.81 -22.66 -4.92
N GLU A 162 -2.99 -23.61 -4.46
CA GLU A 162 -3.15 -24.14 -3.10
C GLU A 162 -2.77 -23.04 -2.10
N ALA A 163 -3.66 -22.74 -1.17
CA ALA A 163 -3.47 -21.68 -0.20
C ALA A 163 -3.37 -22.28 1.21
N LYS A 164 -2.19 -22.17 1.81
CA LYS A 164 -1.88 -22.73 3.14
C LYS A 164 -2.05 -21.70 4.26
N LYS A 165 -1.76 -20.44 3.97
CA LYS A 165 -1.78 -19.38 4.99
C LYS A 165 -2.26 -18.07 4.38
N VAL A 166 -3.26 -17.48 5.04
CA VAL A 166 -3.75 -16.13 4.69
C VAL A 166 -3.66 -15.23 5.92
N ILE A 167 -3.08 -14.05 5.76
CA ILE A 167 -2.96 -13.05 6.83
C ILE A 167 -3.20 -11.63 6.30
N THR A 168 -3.61 -10.72 7.20
CA THR A 168 -3.76 -9.28 6.89
C THR A 168 -2.41 -8.57 6.84
N LEU A 169 -2.37 -7.37 6.26
CA LEU A 169 -1.19 -6.52 6.30
C LEU A 169 -0.81 -6.14 7.74
N SER A 170 -1.78 -5.86 8.60
CA SER A 170 -1.53 -5.56 10.02
C SER A 170 -0.75 -6.70 10.69
N LYS A 171 -1.09 -7.97 10.39
CA LYS A 171 -0.35 -9.13 10.91
C LYS A 171 1.04 -9.28 10.32
N VAL A 172 1.23 -8.94 9.04
CA VAL A 172 2.57 -8.87 8.43
C VAL A 172 3.43 -7.85 9.16
N VAL A 173 2.92 -6.64 9.37
CA VAL A 173 3.63 -5.56 10.06
C VAL A 173 3.97 -5.94 11.51
N GLU A 174 3.04 -6.57 12.23
CA GLU A 174 3.28 -7.08 13.59
C GLU A 174 4.47 -8.05 13.60
N ASN A 175 4.50 -9.00 12.67
CA ASN A 175 5.60 -9.95 12.53
C ASN A 175 6.93 -9.26 12.18
N LEU A 176 6.90 -8.26 11.29
CA LEU A 176 8.10 -7.49 10.94
C LEU A 176 8.65 -6.72 12.14
N LYS A 177 7.79 -6.17 13.00
CA LYS A 177 8.21 -5.44 14.21
C LYS A 177 8.93 -6.31 15.22
N THR A 178 8.76 -7.63 15.22
CA THR A 178 9.56 -8.54 16.08
C THR A 178 11.03 -8.54 15.67
N LYS A 179 11.33 -8.44 14.37
CA LYS A 179 12.69 -8.36 13.82
C LYS A 179 13.20 -6.92 13.74
N TYR A 180 12.31 -5.98 13.51
CA TYR A 180 12.58 -4.55 13.32
C TYR A 180 11.77 -3.69 14.30
N PRO A 181 12.12 -3.67 15.60
CA PRO A 181 11.32 -3.02 16.66
C PRO A 181 11.16 -1.51 16.45
N ASN A 182 12.08 -0.87 15.72
CA ASN A 182 12.03 0.55 15.40
C ASN A 182 11.24 0.85 14.11
N LEU A 183 10.59 -0.15 13.51
CA LEU A 183 9.73 0.04 12.34
C LEU A 183 8.43 0.74 12.76
N VAL A 184 8.18 1.89 12.18
CA VAL A 184 6.93 2.64 12.29
C VAL A 184 6.22 2.53 10.95
N HIS A 185 5.16 1.76 10.89
CA HIS A 185 4.33 1.62 9.70
C HIS A 185 3.07 2.45 9.85
N ILE A 186 2.84 3.36 8.91
CA ILE A 186 1.71 4.30 8.88
C ILE A 186 0.93 4.08 7.60
N ARG A 187 -0.39 3.98 7.72
CA ARG A 187 -1.32 3.99 6.57
C ARG A 187 -1.76 5.41 6.29
N VAL A 188 -1.67 5.81 5.04
CA VAL A 188 -2.21 7.07 4.50
C VAL A 188 -3.12 6.68 3.33
N PRO A 189 -4.39 6.33 3.59
CA PRO A 189 -5.29 5.81 2.58
C PRO A 189 -5.66 6.87 1.53
N ILE A 190 -5.04 6.79 0.36
CA ILE A 190 -5.30 7.70 -0.76
C ILE A 190 -5.93 6.93 -1.91
N CYS A 191 -7.06 7.40 -2.41
CA CYS A 191 -7.70 6.85 -3.58
C CYS A 191 -6.76 6.92 -4.81
N ASN A 192 -6.78 5.89 -5.64
CA ASN A 192 -5.89 5.85 -6.81
C ASN A 192 -6.25 6.91 -7.86
N SER A 193 -7.51 7.31 -7.92
CA SER A 193 -8.04 8.32 -8.86
C SER A 193 -8.05 9.75 -8.32
N ALA A 194 -7.63 9.96 -7.05
CA ALA A 194 -7.69 11.26 -6.39
C ALA A 194 -6.30 11.78 -6.00
N SER A 195 -6.21 13.10 -5.88
CA SER A 195 -5.07 13.76 -5.26
C SER A 195 -5.14 13.59 -3.73
N PRO A 196 -3.99 13.56 -3.03
CA PRO A 196 -3.97 13.62 -1.57
C PRO A 196 -4.68 14.88 -1.07
N LEU A 197 -5.38 14.75 0.05
CA LEU A 197 -6.01 15.84 0.77
C LEU A 197 -5.03 16.44 1.77
N GLU A 198 -5.33 17.62 2.31
CA GLU A 198 -4.53 18.28 3.36
C GLU A 198 -4.26 17.35 4.55
N LYS A 199 -5.31 16.66 5.06
CA LYS A 199 -5.20 15.67 6.14
C LYS A 199 -4.20 14.54 5.87
N ASP A 200 -4.00 14.18 4.59
CA ASP A 200 -3.07 13.11 4.22
C ASP A 200 -1.63 13.60 4.35
N TYR A 201 -1.37 14.85 3.97
CA TYR A 201 -0.08 15.50 4.20
C TYR A 201 0.20 15.71 5.69
N ASP A 202 -0.81 16.11 6.47
CA ASP A 202 -0.69 16.21 7.94
C ASP A 202 -0.32 14.86 8.55
N THR A 203 -0.95 13.77 8.09
CA THR A 203 -0.62 12.42 8.54
C THR A 203 0.83 12.06 8.21
N ILE A 204 1.30 12.38 6.99
CA ILE A 204 2.70 12.16 6.59
C ILE A 204 3.63 13.00 7.47
N CYS A 205 3.39 14.29 7.62
CA CYS A 205 4.22 15.18 8.42
C CYS A 205 4.28 14.72 9.88
N ASN A 206 3.15 14.39 10.49
CA ASN A 206 3.07 13.89 11.86
C ASN A 206 3.86 12.58 12.04
N ALA A 207 3.85 11.69 11.05
CA ALA A 207 4.64 10.46 11.08
C ALA A 207 6.16 10.75 11.04
N LEU A 208 6.57 11.86 10.46
CA LEU A 208 7.96 12.27 10.30
C LEU A 208 8.47 13.18 11.42
N VAL A 209 7.58 13.83 12.17
CA VAL A 209 7.97 14.64 13.35
C VAL A 209 8.70 13.77 14.36
N GLY A 210 9.81 14.28 14.89
CA GLY A 210 10.66 13.56 15.85
C GLY A 210 11.47 12.41 15.24
N THR A 211 11.53 12.31 13.89
CA THR A 211 12.51 11.45 13.22
C THR A 211 13.78 12.23 12.91
N GLY A 212 14.94 11.56 12.94
CA GLY A 212 16.19 12.19 12.53
C GLY A 212 16.29 12.34 11.00
N VAL A 213 17.08 13.30 10.52
CA VAL A 213 17.36 13.49 9.08
C VAL A 213 17.89 12.19 8.44
N SER A 214 18.65 11.41 9.19
CA SER A 214 19.22 10.13 8.75
C SER A 214 18.23 8.96 8.77
N SER A 215 17.03 9.11 9.36
CA SER A 215 16.01 8.06 9.40
C SER A 215 15.55 7.69 8.00
N PRO A 216 15.57 6.42 7.60
CA PRO A 216 15.08 6.01 6.29
C PRO A 216 13.55 6.08 6.24
N ILE A 217 13.02 6.51 5.09
CA ILE A 217 11.60 6.58 4.80
C ILE A 217 11.32 5.74 3.57
N ILE A 218 10.45 4.74 3.69
CA ILE A 218 9.98 3.93 2.58
C ILE A 218 8.53 4.30 2.33
N VAL A 219 8.19 4.58 1.09
CA VAL A 219 6.82 4.95 0.68
C VAL A 219 6.35 3.94 -0.35
N ASN A 220 5.25 3.25 -0.07
CA ASN A 220 4.65 2.35 -1.05
C ASN A 220 3.22 2.77 -1.40
N CYS A 221 2.83 2.42 -2.61
CA CYS A 221 1.43 2.31 -3.03
C CYS A 221 1.26 0.97 -3.74
N GLN A 222 0.22 0.77 -4.53
CA GLN A 222 0.05 -0.51 -5.23
C GLN A 222 1.19 -0.76 -6.23
N VAL A 223 1.36 0.13 -7.19
CA VAL A 223 2.37 0.00 -8.27
C VAL A 223 3.70 0.62 -7.90
N GLY A 224 3.71 1.60 -7.01
CA GLY A 224 4.93 2.32 -6.64
C GLY A 224 5.29 3.49 -7.55
N LEU A 225 4.38 3.98 -8.40
CA LEU A 225 4.68 5.01 -9.40
C LEU A 225 3.96 6.35 -9.19
N SER A 226 2.72 6.35 -8.73
CA SER A 226 1.88 7.54 -8.57
C SER A 226 1.89 8.03 -7.12
N ARG A 227 0.98 7.52 -6.28
CA ARG A 227 0.82 7.92 -4.88
C ARG A 227 2.12 7.88 -4.07
N SER A 228 2.92 6.83 -4.25
CA SER A 228 4.23 6.72 -3.57
C SER A 228 5.21 7.80 -4.01
N THR A 229 5.18 8.25 -5.27
CA THR A 229 6.03 9.36 -5.72
C THR A 229 5.64 10.66 -5.02
N THR A 230 4.33 10.95 -4.90
CA THR A 230 3.84 12.11 -4.15
C THR A 230 4.28 12.06 -2.69
N GLY A 231 4.14 10.91 -2.03
CA GLY A 231 4.60 10.73 -0.66
C GLY A 231 6.13 10.86 -0.51
N CYS A 232 6.90 10.41 -1.50
CA CYS A 232 8.35 10.62 -1.50
C CYS A 232 8.72 12.10 -1.64
N ILE A 233 7.99 12.86 -2.46
CA ILE A 233 8.21 14.32 -2.57
C ILE A 233 7.93 14.98 -1.22
N ALA A 234 6.80 14.69 -0.58
CA ALA A 234 6.48 15.23 0.74
C ALA A 234 7.55 14.86 1.79
N ALA A 235 8.03 13.61 1.77
CA ALA A 235 9.10 13.16 2.67
C ALA A 235 10.44 13.89 2.42
N CYS A 236 10.79 14.14 1.17
CA CYS A 236 12.00 14.91 0.83
C CYS A 236 11.87 16.38 1.28
N MET A 237 10.73 17.02 1.03
CA MET A 237 10.47 18.38 1.51
C MET A 237 10.58 18.47 3.03
N PHE A 238 10.02 17.48 3.76
CA PHE A 238 10.16 17.43 5.21
C PHE A 238 11.62 17.30 5.65
N LYS A 239 12.42 16.49 4.97
CA LYS A 239 13.87 16.39 5.26
C LYS A 239 14.62 17.68 4.99
N GLU A 240 14.31 18.39 3.91
CA GLU A 240 14.88 19.72 3.64
C GLU A 240 14.51 20.71 4.75
N PHE A 241 13.26 20.69 5.20
CA PHE A 241 12.82 21.51 6.35
C PHE A 241 13.61 21.17 7.62
N GLN A 242 13.85 19.89 7.91
CA GLN A 242 14.69 19.47 9.04
C GLN A 242 16.15 19.96 8.91
N LEU A 243 16.65 20.19 7.69
CA LEU A 243 17.97 20.75 7.42
C LEU A 243 18.00 22.28 7.45
N GLY A 244 16.87 22.91 7.77
CA GLY A 244 16.76 24.37 7.89
C GLY A 244 16.37 25.08 6.58
N ALA A 245 15.90 24.35 5.56
CA ALA A 245 15.34 24.99 4.39
C ALA A 245 14.05 25.72 4.74
N SER A 246 13.92 26.97 4.27
CA SER A 246 12.66 27.74 4.33
C SER A 246 11.94 27.61 3.00
N PHE A 247 10.64 27.33 3.07
CA PHE A 247 9.76 27.29 1.91
C PHE A 247 8.90 28.55 1.78
N GLU A 248 9.16 29.56 2.59
CA GLU A 248 8.48 30.86 2.50
C GLU A 248 8.70 31.48 1.12
N GLY A 249 7.62 31.92 0.50
CA GLY A 249 7.65 32.53 -0.83
C GLY A 249 7.83 31.56 -2.02
N LEU A 250 7.92 30.24 -1.77
CA LEU A 250 7.98 29.24 -2.85
C LEU A 250 6.64 28.94 -3.49
N VAL A 251 5.52 29.30 -2.81
CA VAL A 251 4.17 29.08 -3.31
C VAL A 251 3.55 30.45 -3.63
N GLU A 252 3.62 30.85 -4.90
CA GLU A 252 2.72 31.89 -5.40
C GLU A 252 1.40 31.22 -5.79
N THR A 253 0.35 31.46 -5.04
CA THR A 253 -1.01 31.06 -5.41
C THR A 253 -1.51 31.97 -6.51
N VAL A 254 -1.34 31.56 -7.75
CA VAL A 254 -2.11 32.10 -8.86
C VAL A 254 -3.45 31.34 -8.85
N PRO A 255 -4.61 32.00 -8.83
CA PRO A 255 -5.90 31.31 -8.89
C PRO A 255 -5.94 30.29 -10.03
N GLY A 256 -6.04 29.00 -9.69
CA GLY A 256 -6.16 27.89 -10.64
C GLY A 256 -4.86 27.32 -11.19
N LYS A 257 -3.67 27.74 -10.75
CA LYS A 257 -2.39 27.13 -11.16
C LYS A 257 -1.40 27.11 -10.00
N TYR A 258 -0.86 25.93 -9.69
CA TYR A 258 0.23 25.75 -8.74
C TYR A 258 1.55 25.65 -9.52
N TRP A 259 2.47 26.57 -9.27
CA TRP A 259 3.83 26.52 -9.81
C TRP A 259 4.84 26.41 -8.68
N ILE A 260 5.65 25.37 -8.71
CA ILE A 260 6.85 25.30 -7.88
C ILE A 260 7.95 26.04 -8.64
N LYS A 261 8.38 27.17 -8.14
CA LYS A 261 9.58 27.84 -8.67
C LYS A 261 10.80 26.95 -8.44
N LYS A 262 11.53 26.70 -9.50
CA LYS A 262 12.79 25.97 -9.47
C LYS A 262 13.76 26.72 -8.54
N ILE A 263 14.28 26.02 -7.52
CA ILE A 263 15.35 26.53 -6.69
C ILE A 263 16.59 26.58 -7.58
N SER A 264 17.09 27.77 -7.84
CA SER A 264 18.39 28.00 -8.55
C SER A 264 19.54 27.89 -7.57
#